data_406ce279caba55cf4849292cfbc7f507
#
_entry.id   406ce279caba55cf4849292cfbc7f507
#
_cell.length_a   1.000
_cell.length_b   1.000
_cell.length_c   1.000
_cell.angle_alpha   90.00
_cell.angle_beta   90.00
_cell.angle_gamma   90.00
#
_symmetry.space_group_name_H-M   'P 1'
#
loop_
_entity.id
_entity.type
_entity.pdbx_description
1 polymer ?
#
loop_
_entity_poly.entity_id
_entity_poly.type
_entity_poly.pdbx_seq_one_letter_code
_entity_poly.pdbx_strand_id
1 'polypeptide(L)'
;MTDDYDAVVYDLDGTLVRLDVDWQRVEREVAAALRDAGVDPAAFDMWEMLDAAEDAGVGDEVHELIAGHERDGATRAERLPAVDELAGLDAPAAVCSLNCEAACRTALDRHGLLGEFRVVAGRDTVPARKPDPRALTWVLDELGVDPERALFVGDSASDEVTAERAGVAFRWVESN
;
A
#
# COMPACT_ATOMS: atom_id res chain seq x y z
N MET A 1 5.46 -2.63 -22.47
CA MET A 1 6.77 -2.04 -22.14
C MET A 1 7.20 -2.32 -20.70
N THR A 2 6.79 -3.45 -20.17
CA THR A 2 7.29 -4.01 -18.91
C THR A 2 8.40 -5.04 -19.14
N ASP A 3 8.66 -5.38 -20.40
CA ASP A 3 9.62 -6.42 -20.84
C ASP A 3 11.10 -6.09 -20.56
N ASP A 4 11.38 -4.84 -20.19
CA ASP A 4 12.74 -4.37 -19.87
C ASP A 4 13.11 -4.51 -18.38
N TYR A 5 12.16 -4.96 -17.54
CA TYR A 5 12.33 -5.08 -16.09
C TYR A 5 12.32 -6.53 -15.63
N ASP A 6 13.13 -6.82 -14.60
CA ASP A 6 13.22 -8.16 -14.00
C ASP A 6 12.16 -8.36 -12.91
N ALA A 7 11.46 -7.31 -12.47
CA ALA A 7 10.28 -7.37 -11.62
C ALA A 7 9.38 -6.15 -11.80
N VAL A 8 8.08 -6.33 -11.56
CA VAL A 8 7.12 -5.23 -11.48
C VAL A 8 6.44 -5.25 -10.12
N VAL A 9 6.56 -4.15 -9.39
CA VAL A 9 5.87 -3.96 -8.12
C VAL A 9 4.68 -3.04 -8.36
N TYR A 10 3.55 -3.32 -7.75
CA TYR A 10 2.34 -2.51 -7.84
C TYR A 10 1.96 -1.97 -6.47
N ASP A 11 1.46 -0.74 -6.41
CA ASP A 11 0.58 -0.37 -5.32
C ASP A 11 -0.75 -1.13 -5.44
N LEU A 12 -1.58 -1.11 -4.40
CA LEU A 12 -2.85 -1.84 -4.38
C LEU A 12 -4.04 -0.93 -4.62
N ASP A 13 -4.36 -0.04 -3.64
CA ASP A 13 -5.58 0.75 -3.61
C ASP A 13 -5.46 1.98 -4.51
N GLY A 14 -6.29 2.08 -5.53
CA GLY A 14 -6.19 3.06 -6.60
C GLY A 14 -5.39 2.57 -7.81
N THR A 15 -4.67 1.46 -7.70
CA THR A 15 -3.83 0.87 -8.76
C THR A 15 -4.42 -0.44 -9.28
N LEU A 16 -4.40 -1.50 -8.49
CA LEU A 16 -4.94 -2.82 -8.86
C LEU A 16 -6.42 -2.97 -8.51
N VAL A 17 -6.80 -2.43 -7.38
CA VAL A 17 -8.17 -2.45 -6.88
C VAL A 17 -8.52 -1.09 -6.27
N ARG A 18 -9.81 -0.88 -6.02
CA ARG A 18 -10.31 0.21 -5.17
C ARG A 18 -10.99 -0.40 -3.97
N LEU A 19 -10.46 -0.17 -2.78
CA LEU A 19 -11.08 -0.60 -1.53
C LEU A 19 -12.36 0.22 -1.26
N ASP A 20 -13.40 -0.45 -0.76
CA ASP A 20 -14.63 0.23 -0.34
C ASP A 20 -14.49 0.71 1.12
N VAL A 21 -13.65 1.73 1.33
CA VAL A 21 -13.36 2.34 2.63
C VAL A 21 -13.86 3.77 2.68
N ASP A 22 -14.64 4.11 3.72
CA ASP A 22 -14.99 5.50 4.04
C ASP A 22 -13.83 6.14 4.84
N TRP A 23 -12.83 6.66 4.11
CA TRP A 23 -11.65 7.28 4.69
C TRP A 23 -11.98 8.49 5.58
N GLN A 24 -13.05 9.22 5.29
CA GLN A 24 -13.50 10.32 6.16
C GLN A 24 -13.99 9.82 7.51
N ARG A 25 -14.63 8.63 7.51
CA ARG A 25 -15.04 7.99 8.76
C ARG A 25 -13.83 7.50 9.54
N VAL A 26 -12.88 6.84 8.88
CA VAL A 26 -11.62 6.37 9.49
C VAL A 26 -10.90 7.54 10.15
N GLU A 27 -10.71 8.65 9.43
CA GLU A 27 -10.05 9.84 9.94
C GLU A 27 -10.74 10.40 11.20
N ARG A 28 -12.07 10.48 11.20
CA ARG A 28 -12.83 10.92 12.39
C ARG A 28 -12.64 9.99 13.59
N GLU A 29 -12.63 8.69 13.38
CA GLU A 29 -12.45 7.69 14.43
C GLU A 29 -11.02 7.72 15.00
N VAL A 30 -10.00 7.82 14.14
CA VAL A 30 -8.59 8.00 14.56
C VAL A 30 -8.42 9.31 15.34
N ALA A 31 -8.99 10.42 14.85
CA ALA A 31 -8.94 11.69 15.55
C ALA A 31 -9.63 11.65 16.91
N ALA A 32 -10.68 10.85 17.08
CA ALA A 32 -11.33 10.64 18.36
C ALA A 32 -10.42 9.88 19.34
N ALA A 33 -9.78 8.79 18.89
CA ALA A 33 -8.84 8.03 19.69
C ALA A 33 -7.65 8.88 20.17
N LEU A 34 -7.11 9.74 19.31
CA LEU A 34 -6.05 10.69 19.69
C LEU A 34 -6.49 11.70 20.76
N ARG A 35 -7.71 12.27 20.63
CA ARG A 35 -8.24 13.20 21.64
C ARG A 35 -8.44 12.51 22.99
N ASP A 36 -8.88 11.24 22.99
CA ASP A 36 -9.04 10.45 24.20
C ASP A 36 -7.68 10.18 24.88
N ALA A 37 -6.61 10.09 24.07
CA ALA A 37 -5.22 9.99 24.52
C ALA A 37 -4.58 11.39 24.88
N GLY A 38 -5.35 12.47 24.78
CA GLY A 38 -4.91 13.82 25.14
C GLY A 38 -4.13 14.55 24.04
N VAL A 39 -4.18 14.06 22.80
CA VAL A 39 -3.53 14.70 21.62
C VAL A 39 -4.57 15.43 20.80
N ASP A 40 -4.27 16.70 20.41
CA ASP A 40 -5.13 17.45 19.48
C ASP A 40 -4.74 17.15 18.00
N PRO A 41 -5.58 16.45 17.23
CA PRO A 41 -5.26 16.08 15.85
C PRO A 41 -5.58 17.16 14.81
N ALA A 42 -6.01 18.36 15.21
CA ALA A 42 -6.61 19.36 14.30
C ALA A 42 -5.70 19.83 13.14
N ALA A 43 -4.38 19.63 13.23
CA ALA A 43 -3.41 20.03 12.22
C ALA A 43 -2.75 18.84 11.50
N PHE A 44 -3.17 17.61 11.79
CA PHE A 44 -2.52 16.39 11.31
C PHE A 44 -3.27 15.81 10.11
N ASP A 45 -2.51 15.34 9.11
CA ASP A 45 -3.03 14.39 8.15
C ASP A 45 -3.11 12.97 8.76
N MET A 46 -3.63 11.99 8.00
CA MET A 46 -3.81 10.61 8.49
C MET A 46 -2.49 9.97 8.95
N TRP A 47 -1.38 10.25 8.25
CA TRP A 47 -0.09 9.63 8.56
C TRP A 47 0.58 10.31 9.76
N GLU A 48 0.42 11.63 9.89
CA GLU A 48 0.83 12.39 11.08
C GLU A 48 0.01 11.98 12.32
N MET A 49 -1.27 11.64 12.15
CA MET A 49 -2.09 11.08 13.23
C MET A 49 -1.58 9.70 13.68
N LEU A 50 -1.12 8.85 12.74
CA LEU A 50 -0.48 7.58 13.09
C LEU A 50 0.80 7.78 13.91
N ASP A 51 1.68 8.68 13.48
CA ASP A 51 2.92 8.98 14.22
C ASP A 51 2.60 9.54 15.62
N ALA A 52 1.62 10.43 15.73
CA ALA A 52 1.17 10.96 17.01
C ALA A 52 0.55 9.89 17.93
N ALA A 53 -0.12 8.88 17.35
CA ALA A 53 -0.67 7.76 18.11
C ALA A 53 0.42 6.86 18.69
N GLU A 54 1.49 6.61 17.91
CA GLU A 54 2.70 5.91 18.40
C GLU A 54 3.32 6.64 19.58
N ASP A 55 3.55 7.95 19.43
CA ASP A 55 4.15 8.79 20.48
C ASP A 55 3.27 8.86 21.74
N ALA A 56 1.94 8.80 21.59
CA ALA A 56 0.98 8.78 22.70
C ALA A 56 0.77 7.39 23.32
N GLY A 57 1.38 6.34 22.77
CA GLY A 57 1.26 4.97 23.26
C GLY A 57 -0.07 4.27 22.92
N VAL A 58 -0.82 4.79 21.96
CA VAL A 58 -2.08 4.21 21.43
C VAL A 58 -1.94 3.75 19.97
N GLY A 59 -0.71 3.61 19.49
CA GLY A 59 -0.40 3.22 18.11
C GLY A 59 -1.06 1.91 17.71
N ASP A 60 -0.93 0.86 18.50
CA ASP A 60 -1.52 -0.46 18.22
C ASP A 60 -3.05 -0.39 18.05
N GLU A 61 -3.73 0.40 18.90
CA GLU A 61 -5.17 0.59 18.82
C GLU A 61 -5.59 1.29 17.53
N VAL A 62 -4.88 2.36 17.16
CA VAL A 62 -5.15 3.13 15.94
C VAL A 62 -4.83 2.30 14.70
N HIS A 63 -3.73 1.56 14.70
CA HIS A 63 -3.40 0.64 13.60
C HIS A 63 -4.48 -0.42 13.38
N GLU A 64 -4.98 -1.04 14.46
CA GLU A 64 -6.03 -2.06 14.36
C GLU A 64 -7.38 -1.45 13.91
N LEU A 65 -7.70 -0.23 14.35
CA LEU A 65 -8.88 0.50 13.90
C LEU A 65 -8.84 0.70 12.37
N ILE A 66 -7.74 1.22 11.83
CA ILE A 66 -7.57 1.44 10.39
C ILE A 66 -7.61 0.10 9.64
N ALA A 67 -6.86 -0.91 10.12
CA ALA A 67 -6.81 -2.23 9.52
C ALA A 67 -8.18 -2.93 9.50
N GLY A 68 -9.02 -2.67 10.50
CA GLY A 68 -10.40 -3.16 10.54
C GLY A 68 -11.24 -2.64 9.38
N HIS A 69 -11.19 -1.34 9.12
CA HIS A 69 -11.87 -0.71 7.97
C HIS A 69 -11.31 -1.19 6.63
N GLU A 70 -9.98 -1.32 6.52
CA GLU A 70 -9.32 -1.81 5.31
C GLU A 70 -9.74 -3.26 5.00
N ARG A 71 -9.72 -4.16 5.99
CA ARG A 71 -10.15 -5.57 5.82
C ARG A 71 -11.61 -5.67 5.41
N ASP A 72 -12.49 -4.88 6.03
CA ASP A 72 -13.91 -4.86 5.67
C ASP A 72 -14.12 -4.32 4.26
N GLY A 73 -13.49 -3.20 3.91
CA GLY A 73 -13.52 -2.62 2.56
C GLY A 73 -12.93 -3.54 1.49
N ALA A 74 -11.90 -4.31 1.81
CA ALA A 74 -11.27 -5.27 0.91
C ALA A 74 -12.24 -6.38 0.46
N THR A 75 -13.20 -6.76 1.30
CA THR A 75 -14.22 -7.76 0.94
C THR A 75 -15.16 -7.29 -0.17
N ARG A 76 -15.21 -5.99 -0.43
CA ARG A 76 -16.04 -5.34 -1.45
C ARG A 76 -15.20 -4.60 -2.51
N ALA A 77 -13.89 -4.78 -2.48
CA ALA A 77 -12.96 -4.09 -3.39
C ALA A 77 -13.36 -4.26 -4.86
N GLU A 78 -13.22 -3.19 -5.62
CA GLU A 78 -13.47 -3.13 -7.05
C GLU A 78 -12.18 -3.39 -7.83
N ARG A 79 -12.22 -4.20 -8.89
CA ARG A 79 -11.07 -4.46 -9.75
C ARG A 79 -10.82 -3.28 -10.68
N LEU A 80 -9.56 -2.85 -10.82
CA LEU A 80 -9.15 -1.77 -11.71
C LEU A 80 -8.45 -2.28 -12.97
N PRO A 81 -8.40 -1.47 -14.05
CA PRO A 81 -7.87 -1.89 -15.35
C PRO A 81 -6.41 -2.36 -15.36
N ALA A 82 -5.55 -1.82 -14.49
CA ALA A 82 -4.14 -2.21 -14.42
C ALA A 82 -3.92 -3.70 -14.16
N VAL A 83 -4.91 -4.40 -13.60
CA VAL A 83 -4.88 -5.86 -13.43
C VAL A 83 -4.78 -6.60 -14.77
N ASP A 84 -5.29 -6.03 -15.87
CA ASP A 84 -5.24 -6.66 -17.19
C ASP A 84 -3.80 -6.79 -17.72
N GLU A 85 -2.88 -5.97 -17.22
CA GLU A 85 -1.47 -6.03 -17.58
C GLU A 85 -0.78 -7.30 -17.07
N LEU A 86 -1.26 -7.88 -15.95
CA LEU A 86 -0.66 -9.08 -15.34
C LEU A 86 -0.65 -10.27 -16.29
N ALA A 87 -1.66 -10.40 -17.13
CA ALA A 87 -1.79 -11.54 -18.08
C ALA A 87 -0.68 -11.59 -19.13
N GLY A 88 0.00 -10.48 -19.40
CA GLY A 88 1.09 -10.36 -20.37
C GLY A 88 2.46 -10.14 -19.72
N LEU A 89 2.57 -10.30 -18.41
CA LEU A 89 3.78 -10.00 -17.67
C LEU A 89 4.69 -11.24 -17.59
N ASP A 90 5.87 -11.18 -18.20
CA ASP A 90 6.87 -12.25 -18.11
C ASP A 90 7.70 -12.17 -16.80
N ALA A 91 7.78 -10.97 -16.20
CA ALA A 91 8.50 -10.73 -14.96
C ALA A 91 7.65 -11.06 -13.72
N PRO A 92 8.26 -11.47 -12.58
CA PRO A 92 7.53 -11.63 -11.32
C PRO A 92 6.88 -10.33 -10.86
N ALA A 93 5.64 -10.45 -10.38
CA ALA A 93 4.90 -9.35 -9.80
C ALA A 93 4.91 -9.38 -8.27
N ALA A 94 4.85 -8.20 -7.65
CA ALA A 94 4.70 -8.03 -6.21
C ALA A 94 3.79 -6.83 -5.89
N VAL A 95 3.35 -6.74 -4.63
CA VAL A 95 2.57 -5.62 -4.10
C VAL A 95 3.34 -4.93 -2.97
N CYS A 96 3.35 -3.58 -3.00
CA CYS A 96 3.85 -2.72 -1.92
C CYS A 96 2.79 -1.65 -1.61
N SER A 97 2.06 -1.80 -0.51
CA SER A 97 0.87 -1.00 -0.19
C SER A 97 0.95 -0.31 1.17
N LEU A 98 0.24 0.80 1.33
CA LEU A 98 -0.02 1.46 2.61
C LEU A 98 -1.19 0.82 3.38
N ASN A 99 -1.96 -0.08 2.77
CA ASN A 99 -2.98 -0.87 3.47
C ASN A 99 -2.33 -2.01 4.25
N CYS A 100 -3.01 -2.53 5.27
CA CYS A 100 -2.52 -3.70 6.00
C CYS A 100 -2.45 -4.93 5.08
N GLU A 101 -1.47 -5.81 5.31
CA GLU A 101 -1.24 -6.99 4.46
C GLU A 101 -2.48 -7.88 4.34
N ALA A 102 -3.23 -8.07 5.43
CA ALA A 102 -4.45 -8.86 5.41
C ALA A 102 -5.52 -8.30 4.48
N ALA A 103 -5.69 -6.97 4.41
CA ALA A 103 -6.59 -6.32 3.46
C ALA A 103 -6.11 -6.49 2.02
N CYS A 104 -4.78 -6.33 1.78
CA CYS A 104 -4.19 -6.56 0.45
C CYS A 104 -4.49 -7.97 -0.04
N ARG A 105 -4.22 -8.99 0.77
CA ARG A 105 -4.48 -10.39 0.41
C ARG A 105 -5.97 -10.67 0.19
N THR A 106 -6.85 -10.13 1.03
CA THR A 106 -8.31 -10.28 0.88
C THR A 106 -8.80 -9.68 -0.43
N ALA A 107 -8.36 -8.48 -0.77
CA ALA A 107 -8.76 -7.81 -2.01
C ALA A 107 -8.25 -8.55 -3.26
N LEU A 108 -7.01 -9.05 -3.24
CA LEU A 108 -6.44 -9.84 -4.33
C LEU A 108 -7.15 -11.21 -4.48
N ASP A 109 -7.40 -11.90 -3.37
CA ASP A 109 -8.09 -13.21 -3.37
C ASP A 109 -9.51 -13.11 -3.89
N ARG A 110 -10.24 -12.04 -3.54
CA ARG A 110 -11.58 -11.73 -4.04
C ARG A 110 -11.66 -11.77 -5.58
N HIS A 111 -10.60 -11.37 -6.25
CA HIS A 111 -10.51 -11.32 -7.72
C HIS A 111 -9.71 -12.48 -8.33
N GLY A 112 -9.29 -13.46 -7.52
CA GLY A 112 -8.49 -14.60 -7.96
C GLY A 112 -7.06 -14.22 -8.37
N LEU A 113 -6.54 -13.10 -7.86
CA LEU A 113 -5.24 -12.53 -8.24
C LEU A 113 -4.11 -12.86 -7.28
N LEU A 114 -4.40 -13.42 -6.09
CA LEU A 114 -3.38 -13.61 -5.05
C LEU A 114 -2.21 -14.47 -5.54
N GLY A 115 -2.48 -15.44 -6.42
CA GLY A 115 -1.47 -16.33 -7.00
C GLY A 115 -0.55 -15.68 -8.04
N GLU A 116 -0.89 -14.49 -8.55
CA GLU A 116 -0.09 -13.75 -9.53
C GLU A 116 1.10 -13.02 -8.88
N PHE A 117 1.04 -12.80 -7.56
CA PHE A 117 2.05 -12.05 -6.82
C PHE A 117 2.93 -12.94 -5.96
N ARG A 118 4.25 -12.82 -6.13
CA ARG A 118 5.23 -13.55 -5.31
C ARG A 118 5.37 -12.98 -3.91
N VAL A 119 5.24 -11.65 -3.78
CA VAL A 119 5.35 -10.91 -2.52
C VAL A 119 4.16 -9.97 -2.41
N VAL A 120 3.53 -9.94 -1.24
CA VAL A 120 2.50 -8.95 -0.89
C VAL A 120 2.93 -8.30 0.42
N ALA A 121 3.35 -7.05 0.34
CA ALA A 121 3.75 -6.23 1.48
C ALA A 121 2.70 -5.16 1.77
N GLY A 122 2.16 -5.18 2.97
CA GLY A 122 1.31 -4.14 3.52
C GLY A 122 2.09 -3.22 4.45
N ARG A 123 1.39 -2.23 5.02
CA ARG A 123 1.92 -1.29 6.02
C ARG A 123 2.55 -1.97 7.24
N ASP A 124 2.04 -3.14 7.61
CA ASP A 124 2.39 -3.94 8.77
C ASP A 124 3.38 -5.09 8.47
N THR A 125 3.79 -5.25 7.21
CA THR A 125 4.75 -6.30 6.80
C THR A 125 6.19 -5.91 7.16
N VAL A 126 6.54 -4.63 7.01
CA VAL A 126 7.90 -4.10 7.23
C VAL A 126 7.81 -2.90 8.18
N PRO A 127 8.78 -2.70 9.09
CA PRO A 127 8.77 -1.53 9.99
C PRO A 127 9.17 -0.22 9.25
N ALA A 128 8.59 -0.01 8.08
CA ALA A 128 8.76 1.16 7.24
C ALA A 128 7.54 1.26 6.30
N ARG A 129 7.04 2.48 6.10
CA ARG A 129 5.90 2.73 5.20
C ARG A 129 6.26 3.77 4.14
N LYS A 130 5.65 3.67 2.97
CA LYS A 130 5.80 4.70 1.92
C LYS A 130 5.53 6.10 2.50
N PRO A 131 6.32 7.13 2.20
CA PRO A 131 7.36 7.18 1.17
C PRO A 131 8.78 6.78 1.64
N ASP A 132 8.93 6.00 2.71
CA ASP A 132 10.22 5.43 3.11
C ASP A 132 10.62 4.34 2.09
N PRO A 133 11.80 4.44 1.44
CA PRO A 133 12.23 3.49 0.42
C PRO A 133 12.39 2.06 0.93
N ARG A 134 12.59 1.88 2.25
CA ARG A 134 12.79 0.54 2.86
C ARG A 134 11.61 -0.39 2.63
N ALA A 135 10.38 0.14 2.51
CA ALA A 135 9.21 -0.68 2.19
C ALA A 135 9.35 -1.35 0.81
N LEU A 136 9.78 -0.58 -0.19
CA LEU A 136 9.96 -1.08 -1.57
C LEU A 136 11.23 -1.91 -1.71
N THR A 137 12.34 -1.50 -1.11
CA THR A 137 13.60 -2.26 -1.18
C THR A 137 13.47 -3.63 -0.53
N TRP A 138 12.74 -3.75 0.59
CA TRP A 138 12.44 -5.05 1.18
C TRP A 138 11.69 -5.98 0.21
N VAL A 139 10.70 -5.47 -0.53
CA VAL A 139 9.97 -6.27 -1.55
C VAL A 139 10.92 -6.75 -2.64
N LEU A 140 11.85 -5.90 -3.10
CA LEU A 140 12.82 -6.27 -4.13
C LEU A 140 13.86 -7.28 -3.61
N ASP A 141 14.28 -7.16 -2.36
CA ASP A 141 15.17 -8.14 -1.71
C ASP A 141 14.52 -9.53 -1.66
N GLU A 142 13.21 -9.61 -1.31
CA GLU A 142 12.45 -10.86 -1.31
C GLU A 142 12.29 -11.46 -2.74
N LEU A 143 12.26 -10.61 -3.76
CA LEU A 143 12.24 -11.04 -5.16
C LEU A 143 13.63 -11.41 -5.70
N GLY A 144 14.70 -10.95 -5.04
CA GLY A 144 16.08 -11.09 -5.50
C GLY A 144 16.39 -10.23 -6.73
N VAL A 145 15.81 -9.02 -6.82
CA VAL A 145 15.93 -8.11 -7.97
C VAL A 145 16.55 -6.80 -7.56
N ASP A 146 17.52 -6.33 -8.33
CA ASP A 146 18.15 -5.03 -8.12
C ASP A 146 17.17 -3.86 -8.42
N PRO A 147 17.17 -2.77 -7.64
CA PRO A 147 16.28 -1.62 -7.84
C PRO A 147 16.28 -1.06 -9.27
N GLU A 148 17.45 -0.95 -9.89
CA GLU A 148 17.60 -0.44 -11.27
C GLU A 148 16.95 -1.33 -12.34
N ARG A 149 16.61 -2.59 -11.98
CA ARG A 149 15.98 -3.58 -12.84
C ARG A 149 14.48 -3.78 -12.53
N ALA A 150 13.92 -2.95 -11.64
CA ALA A 150 12.53 -3.03 -11.23
C ALA A 150 11.72 -1.83 -11.70
N LEU A 151 10.42 -2.04 -11.89
CA LEU A 151 9.43 -1.00 -12.13
C LEU A 151 8.44 -0.98 -10.96
N PHE A 152 8.14 0.20 -10.43
CA PHE A 152 7.03 0.41 -9.50
C PHE A 152 5.88 1.13 -10.22
N VAL A 153 4.67 0.58 -10.12
CA VAL A 153 3.46 1.14 -10.71
C VAL A 153 2.52 1.58 -9.59
N GLY A 154 2.10 2.83 -9.59
CA GLY A 154 1.25 3.38 -8.54
C GLY A 154 0.41 4.56 -9.01
N ASP A 155 -0.47 5.05 -8.15
CA ASP A 155 -1.41 6.13 -8.43
C ASP A 155 -1.18 7.40 -7.57
N SER A 156 -0.19 7.36 -6.66
CA SER A 156 0.03 8.43 -5.68
C SER A 156 1.43 9.05 -5.76
N ALA A 157 1.54 10.31 -5.32
CA ALA A 157 2.84 10.97 -5.15
C ALA A 157 3.74 10.26 -4.11
N SER A 158 3.14 9.56 -3.14
CA SER A 158 3.89 8.74 -2.17
C SER A 158 4.60 7.58 -2.86
N ASP A 159 3.97 6.95 -3.87
CA ASP A 159 4.58 5.87 -4.65
C ASP A 159 5.75 6.37 -5.48
N GLU A 160 5.56 7.50 -6.19
CA GLU A 160 6.62 8.12 -6.99
C GLU A 160 7.84 8.48 -6.14
N VAL A 161 7.62 9.13 -4.98
CA VAL A 161 8.71 9.48 -4.05
C VAL A 161 9.38 8.23 -3.46
N THR A 162 8.62 7.17 -3.19
CA THR A 162 9.17 5.89 -2.73
C THR A 162 10.10 5.28 -3.77
N ALA A 163 9.65 5.22 -5.03
CA ALA A 163 10.43 4.71 -6.15
C ALA A 163 11.70 5.53 -6.38
N GLU A 164 11.60 6.85 -6.42
CA GLU A 164 12.74 7.76 -6.58
C GLU A 164 13.81 7.51 -5.51
N ARG A 165 13.39 7.45 -4.24
CA ARG A 165 14.30 7.23 -3.11
C ARG A 165 14.92 5.83 -3.10
N ALA A 166 14.21 4.85 -3.63
CA ALA A 166 14.69 3.46 -3.76
C ALA A 166 15.56 3.24 -5.00
N GLY A 167 15.66 4.21 -5.92
CA GLY A 167 16.36 4.05 -7.20
C GLY A 167 15.63 3.13 -8.19
N VAL A 168 14.31 3.04 -8.09
CA VAL A 168 13.42 2.21 -8.91
C VAL A 168 12.73 3.07 -9.95
N ALA A 169 12.58 2.57 -11.18
CA ALA A 169 11.76 3.23 -12.20
C ALA A 169 10.30 3.30 -11.75
N PHE A 170 9.63 4.42 -12.03
CA PHE A 170 8.23 4.63 -11.67
C PHE A 170 7.34 4.85 -12.88
N ARG A 171 6.14 4.32 -12.82
CA ARG A 171 5.08 4.56 -13.81
C ARG A 171 3.76 4.84 -13.10
N TRP A 172 3.15 5.96 -13.44
CA TRP A 172 1.77 6.24 -13.03
C TRP A 172 0.81 5.25 -13.69
N VAL A 173 -0.15 4.74 -12.90
CA VAL A 173 -1.26 3.98 -13.47
C VAL A 173 -2.08 4.89 -14.38
N GLU A 174 -2.51 4.37 -15.53
CA GLU A 174 -3.36 5.13 -16.45
C GLU A 174 -4.75 5.31 -15.84
N SER A 175 -5.13 6.57 -15.61
CA SER A 175 -6.51 6.91 -15.23
C SER A 175 -7.38 6.85 -16.49
N ASN A 176 -8.35 5.93 -16.51
CA ASN A 176 -9.41 5.89 -17.53
C ASN A 176 -10.50 6.93 -17.24
#